data_d6a3b8211d28f8ee43b1b068c672916d
#
_entry.id   d6a3b8211d28f8ee43b1b068c672916d
#
_cell.length_a   1.000
_cell.length_b   1.000
_cell.length_c   1.000
_cell.angle_alpha   90.00
_cell.angle_beta   90.00
_cell.angle_gamma   90.00
#
_symmetry.space_group_name_H-M   'P 1'
#
loop_
_entity.id
_entity.type
_entity.pdbx_description
1 polymer ?
#
loop_
_entity_poly.entity_id
_entity_poly.type
_entity_poly.pdbx_seq_one_letter_code
_entity_poly.pdbx_strand_id
1 'polypeptide(L)'
;DPFDMIDKYSADAVRWYMISNSNPWDNLKFDEEGVAEVKRKFFGTLENIYSFFSLYANIDGFEYKEGHIDVKTRPELDRWIISELNSLIIKVDRDLGNYDLTPAARNINDFVQEKRSNWYVRLSRRRFWKGEYNKDKISAYQTLYECLIKISKLTICTFNSLKLFWLFNRKKLSSSIKQADLQIGK
;
A
#
# COMPACT_ATOMS: atom_id res chain seq x y z
N ASP A 1 -11.75 26.56 -6.61
CA ASP A 1 -10.68 26.93 -5.68
C ASP A 1 -9.90 25.68 -5.28
N PRO A 2 -8.53 25.68 -5.27
CA PRO A 2 -7.74 24.54 -4.81
C PRO A 2 -8.03 24.13 -3.36
N PHE A 3 -8.37 25.05 -2.50
CA PHE A 3 -8.67 24.77 -1.10
C PHE A 3 -9.98 23.97 -0.96
N ASP A 4 -10.99 24.28 -1.75
CA ASP A 4 -12.25 23.53 -1.78
C ASP A 4 -12.00 22.07 -2.16
N MET A 5 -11.09 21.83 -3.12
CA MET A 5 -10.70 20.48 -3.54
C MET A 5 -9.94 19.73 -2.45
N ILE A 6 -9.06 20.42 -1.73
CA ILE A 6 -8.30 19.84 -0.61
C ILE A 6 -9.24 19.46 0.54
N ASP A 7 -10.19 20.31 0.87
CA ASP A 7 -11.17 20.05 1.94
C ASP A 7 -12.11 18.89 1.58
N LYS A 8 -12.54 18.82 0.32
CA LYS A 8 -13.45 17.79 -0.17
C LYS A 8 -12.79 16.43 -0.37
N TYR A 9 -11.59 16.40 -0.94
CA TYR A 9 -10.93 15.17 -1.40
C TYR A 9 -9.64 14.80 -0.65
N SER A 10 -9.00 15.70 0.03
CA SER A 10 -7.68 15.70 0.66
C SER A 10 -6.55 16.17 -0.26
N ALA A 11 -5.54 16.77 0.34
CA ALA A 11 -4.35 17.25 -0.38
C ALA A 11 -3.63 16.11 -1.13
N ASP A 12 -3.60 14.92 -0.55
CA ASP A 12 -2.93 13.76 -1.15
C ASP A 12 -3.66 13.29 -2.42
N ALA A 13 -5.00 13.27 -2.43
CA ALA A 13 -5.77 12.91 -3.61
C ALA A 13 -5.55 13.91 -4.76
N VAL A 14 -5.54 15.20 -4.45
CA VAL A 14 -5.27 16.25 -5.45
C VAL A 14 -3.85 16.12 -6.03
N ARG A 15 -2.83 15.96 -5.17
CA ARG A 15 -1.44 15.76 -5.62
C ARG A 15 -1.28 14.53 -6.49
N TRP A 16 -1.88 13.42 -6.08
CA TRP A 16 -1.82 12.18 -6.86
C TRP A 16 -2.50 12.29 -8.20
N TYR A 17 -3.65 12.93 -8.24
CA TYR A 17 -4.33 13.23 -9.50
C TYR A 17 -3.43 14.02 -10.45
N MET A 18 -2.82 15.11 -9.97
CA MET A 18 -1.96 15.95 -10.79
C MET A 18 -0.76 15.20 -11.35
N ILE A 19 -0.11 14.36 -10.54
CA ILE A 19 1.08 13.60 -10.96
C ILE A 19 0.72 12.42 -11.88
N SER A 20 -0.37 11.71 -11.60
CA SER A 20 -0.74 10.52 -12.36
C SER A 20 -1.47 10.82 -13.65
N ASN A 21 -2.13 11.98 -13.75
CA ASN A 21 -2.96 12.34 -14.92
C ASN A 21 -2.12 12.85 -16.09
N SER A 22 -1.19 13.77 -15.84
CA SER A 22 -0.39 14.43 -16.87
C SER A 22 1.06 14.61 -16.44
N ASN A 23 1.97 14.65 -17.40
CA ASN A 23 3.36 14.99 -17.09
C ASN A 23 3.46 16.45 -16.59
N PRO A 24 4.44 16.77 -15.72
CA PRO A 24 4.57 18.11 -15.15
C PRO A 24 4.75 19.24 -16.16
N TRP A 25 5.24 18.94 -17.36
CA TRP A 25 5.45 19.90 -18.46
C TRP A 25 4.29 19.98 -19.46
N ASP A 26 3.27 19.11 -19.31
CA ASP A 26 2.09 19.11 -20.15
C ASP A 26 0.98 19.97 -19.54
N ASN A 27 0.15 20.58 -20.38
CA ASN A 27 -1.03 21.31 -19.91
C ASN A 27 -2.05 20.34 -19.30
N LEU A 28 -2.29 20.50 -18.01
CA LEU A 28 -3.32 19.75 -17.29
C LEU A 28 -4.66 20.47 -17.36
N LYS A 29 -5.65 19.87 -18.00
CA LYS A 29 -7.05 20.28 -17.80
C LYS A 29 -7.53 19.66 -16.50
N PHE A 30 -7.68 20.51 -15.47
CA PHE A 30 -8.14 20.02 -14.16
C PHE A 30 -9.58 19.55 -14.24
N ASP A 31 -9.83 18.34 -13.73
CA ASP A 31 -11.13 17.72 -13.68
C ASP A 31 -11.40 17.20 -12.25
N GLU A 32 -12.49 17.67 -11.67
CA GLU A 32 -12.89 17.31 -10.31
C GLU A 32 -13.28 15.82 -10.21
N GLU A 33 -13.94 15.27 -11.26
CA GLU A 33 -14.30 13.86 -11.27
C GLU A 33 -13.06 12.96 -11.26
N GLY A 34 -11.99 13.37 -11.92
CA GLY A 34 -10.70 12.67 -11.89
C GLY A 34 -10.09 12.62 -10.49
N VAL A 35 -10.20 13.70 -9.71
CA VAL A 35 -9.76 13.70 -8.31
C VAL A 35 -10.61 12.75 -7.46
N ALA A 36 -11.94 12.78 -7.64
CA ALA A 36 -12.87 11.88 -6.97
C ALA A 36 -12.57 10.41 -7.30
N GLU A 37 -12.25 10.12 -8.56
CA GLU A 37 -11.89 8.79 -9.01
C GLU A 37 -10.60 8.29 -8.36
N VAL A 38 -9.56 9.11 -8.29
CA VAL A 38 -8.31 8.81 -7.58
C VAL A 38 -8.58 8.51 -6.12
N LYS A 39 -9.35 9.35 -5.43
CA LYS A 39 -9.71 9.12 -4.03
C LYS A 39 -10.41 7.78 -3.85
N ARG A 40 -11.36 7.45 -4.70
CA ARG A 40 -12.15 6.22 -4.63
C ARG A 40 -11.35 4.98 -5.03
N LYS A 41 -10.70 5.02 -6.21
CA LYS A 41 -10.05 3.83 -6.78
C LYS A 41 -8.68 3.56 -6.19
N PHE A 42 -7.87 4.56 -5.96
CA PHE A 42 -6.53 4.35 -5.42
C PHE A 42 -6.52 4.33 -3.89
N PHE A 43 -6.88 5.44 -3.25
CA PHE A 43 -6.84 5.54 -1.79
C PHE A 43 -7.87 4.63 -1.13
N GLY A 44 -9.11 4.60 -1.63
CA GLY A 44 -10.15 3.72 -1.11
C GLY A 44 -9.78 2.23 -1.24
N THR A 45 -9.11 1.83 -2.32
CA THR A 45 -8.60 0.47 -2.45
C THR A 45 -7.51 0.17 -1.43
N LEU A 46 -6.56 1.07 -1.20
CA LEU A 46 -5.53 0.92 -0.17
C LEU A 46 -6.12 0.81 1.23
N GLU A 47 -7.07 1.68 1.56
CA GLU A 47 -7.77 1.69 2.84
C GLU A 47 -8.56 0.38 3.08
N ASN A 48 -9.26 -0.11 2.05
CA ASN A 48 -10.00 -1.36 2.13
C ASN A 48 -9.08 -2.57 2.35
N ILE A 49 -7.96 -2.63 1.64
CA ILE A 49 -6.98 -3.72 1.82
C ILE A 49 -6.36 -3.65 3.21
N TYR A 50 -6.00 -2.46 3.67
CA TYR A 50 -5.47 -2.28 5.01
C TYR A 50 -6.50 -2.67 6.08
N SER A 51 -7.74 -2.24 5.94
CA SER A 51 -8.83 -2.59 6.87
C SER A 51 -9.06 -4.10 6.90
N PHE A 52 -9.05 -4.75 5.75
CA PHE A 52 -9.11 -6.21 5.65
C PHE A 52 -7.93 -6.86 6.37
N PHE A 53 -6.69 -6.44 6.09
CA PHE A 53 -5.49 -6.97 6.74
C PHE A 53 -5.55 -6.78 8.26
N SER A 54 -5.85 -5.57 8.73
CA SER A 54 -5.83 -5.24 10.16
C SER A 54 -6.93 -5.97 10.93
N LEU A 55 -8.11 -6.16 10.33
CA LEU A 55 -9.20 -6.90 10.93
C LEU A 55 -8.76 -8.34 11.28
N TYR A 56 -8.30 -9.08 10.28
CA TYR A 56 -7.93 -10.48 10.48
C TYR A 56 -6.62 -10.65 11.26
N ALA A 57 -5.64 -9.79 11.04
CA ALA A 57 -4.41 -9.80 11.81
C ALA A 57 -4.64 -9.57 13.32
N ASN A 58 -5.62 -8.74 13.68
CA ASN A 58 -6.00 -8.52 15.08
C ASN A 58 -6.78 -9.71 15.67
N ILE A 59 -7.69 -10.30 14.89
CA ILE A 59 -8.44 -11.51 15.33
C ILE A 59 -7.49 -12.66 15.60
N ASP A 60 -6.54 -12.91 14.70
CA ASP A 60 -5.59 -14.02 14.80
C ASP A 60 -4.38 -13.70 15.70
N GLY A 61 -4.24 -12.48 16.21
CA GLY A 61 -3.09 -12.07 17.01
C GLY A 61 -1.76 -12.06 16.25
N PHE A 62 -1.80 -11.88 14.92
CA PHE A 62 -0.60 -11.89 14.08
C PHE A 62 0.37 -10.77 14.47
N GLU A 63 1.63 -11.14 14.73
CA GLU A 63 2.75 -10.23 14.91
C GLU A 63 3.81 -10.49 13.83
N TYR A 64 4.34 -9.44 13.18
CA TYR A 64 5.39 -9.60 12.16
C TYR A 64 6.73 -10.11 12.72
N LYS A 65 6.81 -10.27 14.05
CA LYS A 65 7.95 -10.85 14.76
C LYS A 65 8.03 -12.37 14.69
N GLU A 66 6.95 -13.03 14.28
CA GLU A 66 6.96 -14.48 14.03
C GLU A 66 8.02 -14.80 12.97
N GLY A 67 8.66 -15.98 13.11
CA GLY A 67 9.79 -16.36 12.27
C GLY A 67 9.52 -16.11 10.78
N HIS A 68 10.39 -15.35 10.15
CA HIS A 68 10.27 -15.00 8.73
C HIS A 68 10.27 -16.24 7.86
N ILE A 69 9.20 -16.44 7.08
CA ILE A 69 9.11 -17.54 6.12
C ILE A 69 9.87 -17.12 4.85
N ASP A 70 10.88 -17.91 4.47
CA ASP A 70 11.63 -17.65 3.23
C ASP A 70 10.66 -17.61 2.04
N VAL A 71 10.80 -16.58 1.21
CA VAL A 71 9.96 -16.37 0.02
C VAL A 71 9.95 -17.59 -0.90
N LYS A 72 11.08 -18.31 -1.01
CA LYS A 72 11.20 -19.51 -1.85
C LYS A 72 10.30 -20.65 -1.38
N THR A 73 9.98 -20.70 -0.09
CA THR A 73 9.14 -21.75 0.52
C THR A 73 7.66 -21.36 0.62
N ARG A 74 7.33 -20.11 0.26
CA ARG A 74 5.94 -19.63 0.27
C ARG A 74 5.15 -20.22 -0.89
N PRO A 75 3.81 -20.29 -0.78
CA PRO A 75 2.93 -20.67 -1.90
C PRO A 75 3.19 -19.84 -3.16
N GLU A 76 2.86 -20.40 -4.32
CA GLU A 76 3.11 -19.80 -5.62
C GLU A 76 2.50 -18.39 -5.75
N LEU A 77 1.27 -18.23 -5.26
CA LEU A 77 0.58 -16.93 -5.28
C LEU A 77 1.32 -15.85 -4.48
N ASP A 78 1.89 -16.22 -3.33
CA ASP A 78 2.68 -15.31 -2.49
C ASP A 78 4.00 -14.93 -3.19
N ARG A 79 4.66 -15.90 -3.81
CA ARG A 79 5.89 -15.67 -4.59
C ARG A 79 5.63 -14.78 -5.80
N TRP A 80 4.51 -15.03 -6.49
CA TRP A 80 4.11 -14.23 -7.64
C TRP A 80 3.92 -12.76 -7.28
N ILE A 81 3.13 -12.43 -6.23
CA ILE A 81 2.89 -11.03 -5.87
C ILE A 81 4.15 -10.31 -5.38
N ILE A 82 5.07 -11.02 -4.70
CA ILE A 82 6.36 -10.46 -4.30
C ILE A 82 7.25 -10.20 -5.53
N SER A 83 7.24 -11.07 -6.53
CA SER A 83 7.95 -10.86 -7.79
C SER A 83 7.42 -9.64 -8.54
N GLU A 84 6.09 -9.49 -8.63
CA GLU A 84 5.45 -8.31 -9.23
C GLU A 84 5.80 -7.03 -8.48
N LEU A 85 5.82 -7.09 -7.13
CA LEU A 85 6.22 -5.97 -6.29
C LEU A 85 7.68 -5.56 -6.52
N ASN A 86 8.60 -6.51 -6.62
CA ASN A 86 10.00 -6.21 -6.90
C ASN A 86 10.18 -5.62 -8.31
N SER A 87 9.44 -6.12 -9.28
CA SER A 87 9.41 -5.56 -10.64
C SER A 87 8.88 -4.12 -10.65
N LEU A 88 7.85 -3.84 -9.84
CA LEU A 88 7.34 -2.48 -9.66
C LEU A 88 8.40 -1.56 -9.05
N ILE A 89 9.09 -2.00 -7.99
CA ILE A 89 10.13 -1.20 -7.33
C ILE A 89 11.22 -0.80 -8.33
N ILE A 90 11.70 -1.73 -9.14
CA ILE A 90 12.72 -1.47 -10.16
C ILE A 90 12.21 -0.45 -11.20
N LYS A 91 10.96 -0.57 -11.65
CA LYS A 91 10.35 0.38 -12.60
C LYS A 91 10.24 1.77 -12.00
N VAL A 92 9.70 1.86 -10.80
CA VAL A 92 9.49 3.14 -10.10
C VAL A 92 10.83 3.82 -9.82
N ASP A 93 11.84 3.08 -9.36
CA ASP A 93 13.18 3.61 -9.09
C ASP A 93 13.82 4.18 -10.37
N ARG A 94 13.74 3.45 -11.49
CA ARG A 94 14.20 3.93 -12.79
C ARG A 94 13.45 5.18 -13.24
N ASP A 95 12.11 5.17 -13.17
CA ASP A 95 11.27 6.27 -13.66
C ASP A 95 11.52 7.53 -12.82
N LEU A 96 11.60 7.40 -11.49
CA LEU A 96 11.96 8.51 -10.59
C LEU A 96 13.39 9.01 -10.80
N GLY A 97 14.35 8.11 -11.06
CA GLY A 97 15.72 8.46 -11.40
C GLY A 97 15.84 9.30 -12.68
N ASN A 98 14.90 9.12 -13.60
CA ASN A 98 14.77 9.91 -14.83
C ASN A 98 13.86 11.15 -14.68
N TYR A 99 13.35 11.43 -13.49
CA TYR A 99 12.34 12.46 -13.21
C TYR A 99 10.99 12.22 -13.90
N ASP A 100 10.68 11.01 -14.30
CA ASP A 100 9.43 10.61 -14.93
C ASP A 100 8.36 10.25 -13.88
N LEU A 101 7.77 11.26 -13.25
CA LEU A 101 6.82 11.08 -12.15
C LEU A 101 5.52 10.39 -12.57
N THR A 102 5.00 10.71 -13.74
CA THR A 102 3.71 10.19 -14.22
C THR A 102 3.75 8.69 -14.51
N PRO A 103 4.73 8.12 -15.24
CA PRO A 103 4.87 6.68 -15.37
C PRO A 103 5.05 5.97 -14.03
N ALA A 104 5.85 6.52 -13.12
CA ALA A 104 6.02 5.96 -11.78
C ALA A 104 4.70 5.86 -11.03
N ALA A 105 3.90 6.95 -11.00
CA ALA A 105 2.60 6.99 -10.36
C ALA A 105 1.61 6.01 -10.99
N ARG A 106 1.56 5.92 -12.33
CA ARG A 106 0.69 4.98 -13.06
C ARG A 106 1.06 3.53 -12.78
N ASN A 107 2.34 3.18 -12.76
CA ASN A 107 2.80 1.84 -12.41
C ASN A 107 2.37 1.44 -10.98
N ILE A 108 2.41 2.37 -10.03
CA ILE A 108 1.93 2.14 -8.67
C ILE A 108 0.40 1.96 -8.64
N ASN A 109 -0.36 2.78 -9.38
CA ASN A 109 -1.80 2.65 -9.51
C ASN A 109 -2.20 1.26 -10.01
N ASP A 110 -1.60 0.81 -11.11
CA ASP A 110 -1.89 -0.49 -11.74
C ASP A 110 -1.60 -1.64 -10.76
N PHE A 111 -0.48 -1.57 -10.06
CA PHE A 111 -0.16 -2.59 -9.06
C PHE A 111 -1.20 -2.63 -7.92
N VAL A 112 -1.61 -1.47 -7.41
CA VAL A 112 -2.56 -1.39 -6.30
C VAL A 112 -3.95 -1.87 -6.74
N GLN A 113 -4.43 -1.43 -7.90
CA GLN A 113 -5.79 -1.70 -8.36
C GLN A 113 -5.93 -3.12 -8.92
N GLU A 114 -5.00 -3.53 -9.81
CA GLU A 114 -5.12 -4.79 -10.52
C GLU A 114 -4.44 -5.95 -9.78
N LYS A 115 -3.14 -5.85 -9.54
CA LYS A 115 -2.35 -6.99 -9.05
C LYS A 115 -2.68 -7.34 -7.60
N ARG A 116 -2.72 -6.36 -6.71
CA ARG A 116 -2.90 -6.61 -5.29
C ARG A 116 -4.36 -6.73 -4.88
N SER A 117 -5.25 -5.82 -5.31
CA SER A 117 -6.65 -5.83 -4.92
C SER A 117 -7.43 -6.92 -5.64
N ASN A 118 -7.42 -6.89 -6.97
CA ASN A 118 -8.28 -7.78 -7.76
C ASN A 118 -7.80 -9.23 -7.75
N TRP A 119 -6.49 -9.48 -7.78
CA TRP A 119 -5.98 -10.84 -7.86
C TRP A 119 -5.55 -11.39 -6.50
N TYR A 120 -4.51 -10.81 -5.89
CA TYR A 120 -3.91 -11.42 -4.71
C TYR A 120 -4.88 -11.49 -3.54
N VAL A 121 -5.49 -10.37 -3.12
CA VAL A 121 -6.40 -10.35 -1.96
C VAL A 121 -7.64 -11.18 -2.23
N ARG A 122 -8.19 -11.12 -3.43
CA ARG A 122 -9.38 -11.90 -3.82
C ARG A 122 -9.11 -13.40 -3.76
N LEU A 123 -7.99 -13.87 -4.33
CA LEU A 123 -7.66 -15.29 -4.38
C LEU A 123 -7.22 -15.85 -3.02
N SER A 124 -6.50 -15.04 -2.23
CA SER A 124 -6.02 -15.44 -0.91
C SER A 124 -7.00 -15.18 0.23
N ARG A 125 -8.18 -14.56 -0.05
CA ARG A 125 -9.15 -14.17 0.98
C ARG A 125 -9.51 -15.31 1.93
N ARG A 126 -9.70 -16.52 1.40
CA ARG A 126 -10.06 -17.71 2.21
C ARG A 126 -8.98 -18.10 3.23
N ARG A 127 -7.70 -17.82 2.95
CA ARG A 127 -6.58 -18.10 3.85
C ARG A 127 -6.60 -17.21 5.10
N PHE A 128 -7.18 -16.01 5.02
CA PHE A 128 -7.29 -15.08 6.15
C PHE A 128 -8.47 -15.40 7.08
N TRP A 129 -9.63 -15.78 6.54
CA TRP A 129 -10.85 -15.97 7.35
C TRP A 129 -11.21 -17.44 7.62
N LYS A 130 -10.69 -18.38 6.84
CA LYS A 130 -10.88 -19.82 7.07
C LYS A 130 -9.58 -20.46 7.53
N GLY A 131 -9.72 -21.45 8.41
CA GLY A 131 -8.63 -22.34 8.79
C GLY A 131 -7.92 -21.93 10.07
N GLU A 132 -7.16 -22.89 10.57
CA GLU A 132 -6.30 -22.72 11.73
C GLU A 132 -5.14 -21.78 11.45
N TYR A 133 -4.58 -21.20 12.49
CA TYR A 133 -3.39 -20.34 12.42
C TYR A 133 -2.15 -21.18 12.13
N ASN A 134 -1.91 -21.46 10.85
CA ASN A 134 -0.85 -22.33 10.37
C ASN A 134 0.18 -21.56 9.52
N LYS A 135 1.25 -22.25 9.10
CA LYS A 135 2.33 -21.69 8.29
C LYS A 135 1.84 -21.03 6.99
N ASP A 136 0.79 -21.56 6.34
CA ASP A 136 0.22 -20.98 5.12
C ASP A 136 -0.45 -19.63 5.41
N LYS A 137 -1.21 -19.55 6.50
CA LYS A 137 -1.86 -18.31 6.95
C LYS A 137 -0.83 -17.25 7.34
N ILE A 138 0.21 -17.63 8.08
CA ILE A 138 1.34 -16.74 8.45
C ILE A 138 2.04 -16.21 7.18
N SER A 139 2.28 -17.08 6.19
CA SER A 139 2.84 -16.67 4.89
C SER A 139 1.99 -15.61 4.20
N ALA A 140 0.66 -15.79 4.17
CA ALA A 140 -0.26 -14.80 3.59
C ALA A 140 -0.19 -13.45 4.33
N TYR A 141 -0.15 -13.46 5.67
CA TYR A 141 0.00 -12.25 6.46
C TYR A 141 1.33 -11.54 6.19
N GLN A 142 2.45 -12.27 6.22
CA GLN A 142 3.77 -11.70 5.95
C GLN A 142 3.83 -11.08 4.56
N THR A 143 3.33 -11.79 3.56
CA THR A 143 3.30 -11.33 2.16
C THR A 143 2.48 -10.05 2.00
N LEU A 144 1.25 -10.02 2.54
CA LEU A 144 0.39 -8.83 2.43
C LEU A 144 0.97 -7.65 3.21
N TYR A 145 1.55 -7.89 4.39
CA TYR A 145 2.25 -6.86 5.17
C TYR A 145 3.42 -6.26 4.40
N GLU A 146 4.27 -7.10 3.82
CA GLU A 146 5.41 -6.66 3.00
C GLU A 146 4.96 -5.79 1.81
N CYS A 147 3.88 -6.21 1.12
CA CYS A 147 3.30 -5.42 0.03
C CYS A 147 2.81 -4.05 0.53
N LEU A 148 2.10 -4.02 1.66
CA LEU A 148 1.57 -2.79 2.22
C LEU A 148 2.69 -1.81 2.60
N ILE A 149 3.71 -2.27 3.30
CA ILE A 149 4.85 -1.43 3.71
C ILE A 149 5.64 -0.90 2.50
N LYS A 150 5.92 -1.76 1.52
CA LYS A 150 6.69 -1.35 0.33
C LYS A 150 5.92 -0.32 -0.50
N ILE A 151 4.62 -0.52 -0.74
CA ILE A 151 3.79 0.47 -1.43
C ILE A 151 3.73 1.78 -0.66
N SER A 152 3.56 1.74 0.67
CA SER A 152 3.58 2.97 1.48
C SER A 152 4.91 3.72 1.34
N LYS A 153 6.06 3.01 1.30
CA LYS A 153 7.36 3.64 1.07
C LYS A 153 7.50 4.24 -0.32
N LEU A 154 7.03 3.56 -1.36
CA LEU A 154 7.05 4.09 -2.73
C LEU A 154 6.19 5.35 -2.88
N THR A 155 5.07 5.43 -2.15
CA THR A 155 4.17 6.58 -2.21
C THR A 155 4.62 7.75 -1.33
N ILE A 156 5.45 7.54 -0.30
CA ILE A 156 5.98 8.61 0.56
C ILE A 156 6.81 9.63 -0.23
N CYS A 157 7.56 9.21 -1.24
CA CYS A 157 8.34 10.11 -2.07
C CYS A 157 7.47 11.11 -2.85
N THR A 158 6.21 10.76 -3.11
CA THR A 158 5.22 11.59 -3.82
C THR A 158 4.23 12.27 -2.87
N PHE A 159 4.09 11.74 -1.66
CA PHE A 159 3.18 12.26 -0.64
C PHE A 159 3.95 12.63 0.61
N ASN A 160 3.71 13.81 1.10
CA ASN A 160 4.06 14.15 2.48
C ASN A 160 3.06 13.49 3.45
N SER A 161 2.47 12.37 3.03
CA SER A 161 1.44 11.64 3.76
C SER A 161 2.06 10.66 4.76
N LEU A 162 2.60 11.20 5.82
CA LEU A 162 2.71 10.52 7.12
C LEU A 162 1.40 9.80 7.51
N LYS A 163 0.26 10.17 6.89
CA LYS A 163 -1.06 9.64 7.23
C LYS A 163 -1.24 8.18 6.85
N LEU A 164 -0.78 7.73 5.68
CA LEU A 164 -0.81 6.32 5.30
C LEU A 164 0.18 5.50 6.14
N PHE A 165 1.39 6.01 6.33
CA PHE A 165 2.39 5.40 7.21
C PHE A 165 1.91 5.39 8.67
N TRP A 166 1.21 6.45 9.10
CA TRP A 166 0.66 6.59 10.44
C TRP A 166 -0.61 5.73 10.65
N LEU A 167 -1.47 5.55 9.64
CA LEU A 167 -2.58 4.59 9.65
C LEU A 167 -2.07 3.15 9.79
N PHE A 168 -0.98 2.80 9.10
CA PHE A 168 -0.33 1.51 9.25
C PHE A 168 0.28 1.31 10.64
N ASN A 169 0.78 2.37 11.27
CA ASN A 169 1.38 2.28 12.59
C ASN A 169 0.37 2.42 13.74
N ARG A 170 -0.73 3.14 13.58
CA ARG A 170 -1.59 3.53 14.71
C ARG A 170 -2.53 2.43 15.21
N LYS A 171 -3.04 1.54 14.37
CA LYS A 171 -4.05 0.55 14.77
C LYS A 171 -3.48 -0.79 15.24
N LYS A 172 -2.24 -1.13 14.89
CA LYS A 172 -1.61 -2.40 15.29
C LYS A 172 -0.65 -2.26 16.47
N LEU A 173 -0.39 -1.07 16.91
CA LEU A 173 0.72 -0.73 17.77
C LEU A 173 0.31 -0.09 19.09
N SER A 174 -0.92 -0.29 19.51
CA SER A 174 -1.35 0.26 20.81
C SER A 174 -0.67 -0.38 22.03
N SER A 175 -0.05 -1.53 21.88
CA SER A 175 0.66 -2.19 22.97
C SER A 175 2.17 -2.42 22.76
N SER A 176 2.63 -2.72 21.56
CA SER A 176 4.01 -3.16 21.33
C SER A 176 4.97 -2.06 20.86
N ILE A 177 4.50 -0.98 20.24
CA ILE A 177 5.38 0.14 19.81
C ILE A 177 5.65 1.11 20.97
N LYS A 178 4.77 1.24 21.96
CA LYS A 178 5.12 2.02 23.16
C LYS A 178 6.36 1.50 23.86
N GLN A 179 6.72 0.24 23.69
CA GLN A 179 7.96 -0.32 24.22
C GLN A 179 9.18 -0.18 23.29
N ALA A 180 9.00 -0.15 21.96
CA ALA A 180 10.10 -0.04 21.01
C ALA A 180 10.60 1.41 20.85
N ASP A 181 9.71 2.40 20.86
CA ASP A 181 10.08 3.82 20.80
C ASP A 181 10.80 4.29 22.07
N LEU A 182 10.57 3.61 23.21
CA LEU A 182 11.29 3.87 24.46
C LEU A 182 12.73 3.29 24.49
N GLN A 183 13.08 2.41 23.55
CA GLN A 183 14.42 1.83 23.45
C GLN A 183 15.32 2.52 22.40
N ILE A 184 14.77 3.32 21.51
CA ILE A 184 15.53 4.07 20.48
C ILE A 184 15.87 5.50 20.94
N GLY A 185 15.30 5.93 22.07
CA GLY A 185 15.55 7.24 22.69
C GLY A 185 16.54 7.22 23.88
N LYS A 186 17.45 6.23 23.92
CA LYS A 186 18.56 6.22 24.88
C LYS A 186 19.89 6.05 24.17
#